data_c05ef777cb7061a7953a8569ad9f4e1f
#
_entry.id   c05ef777cb7061a7953a8569ad9f4e1f
#
_cell.length_a   1.000
_cell.length_b   1.000
_cell.length_c   1.000
_cell.angle_alpha   90.00
_cell.angle_beta   90.00
_cell.angle_gamma   90.00
#
_symmetry.space_group_name_H-M   'P 1'
#
loop_
_entity.id
_entity.type
_entity.pdbx_description
1 polymer ?
#
loop_
_entity_poly.entity_id
_entity_poly.type
_entity_poly.pdbx_seq_one_letter_code
_entity_poly.pdbx_strand_id
1 'polypeptide(L)'
;DVSFISLGLVLPVVYRLLKPSCKAICLVKPQFEAGREKVGKKGVVRDPAVHEEVLCKVLETALSLGFSPQGLTYSPVKGPEGNIEYLLLLQKDGGPAALEEESPAQVVRESHAALDQGKTPQTL
;
A
#
# COMPACT_ATOMS: atom_id res chain seq x y z
N ASP A 1 9.02 3.76 18.14
CA ASP A 1 7.98 3.39 17.20
C ASP A 1 8.52 3.40 15.79
N VAL A 2 8.38 2.29 15.14
CA VAL A 2 8.93 2.13 13.81
C VAL A 2 7.94 2.48 12.72
N SER A 3 6.82 3.07 13.09
CA SER A 3 5.75 3.32 12.14
C SER A 3 6.13 4.23 11.00
N PHE A 4 7.17 5.01 11.15
CA PHE A 4 7.52 6.00 10.13
C PHE A 4 8.56 5.50 9.13
N ILE A 5 8.89 4.22 9.18
CA ILE A 5 9.92 3.69 8.31
C ILE A 5 9.28 3.28 6.98
N SER A 6 9.84 3.76 5.89
CA SER A 6 9.37 3.42 4.56
C SER A 6 9.55 1.93 4.27
N LEU A 7 8.63 1.35 3.52
CA LEU A 7 8.74 -0.03 3.08
C LEU A 7 9.99 -0.27 2.24
N GLY A 8 10.50 0.77 1.58
CA GLY A 8 11.75 0.64 0.84
C GLY A 8 12.91 0.23 1.71
N LEU A 9 12.86 0.58 2.98
CA LEU A 9 13.91 0.20 3.94
C LEU A 9 13.61 -1.12 4.62
N VAL A 10 12.35 -1.46 4.78
CA VAL A 10 11.93 -2.65 5.52
C VAL A 10 11.89 -3.90 4.64
N LEU A 11 11.43 -3.78 3.41
CA LEU A 11 11.25 -4.94 2.54
C LEU A 11 12.52 -5.74 2.30
N PRO A 12 13.70 -5.11 2.11
CA PRO A 12 14.92 -5.91 1.95
C PRO A 12 15.22 -6.78 3.15
N VAL A 13 14.94 -6.29 4.37
CA VAL A 13 15.16 -7.06 5.58
C VAL A 13 14.16 -8.21 5.66
N VAL A 14 12.90 -7.92 5.35
CA VAL A 14 11.85 -8.95 5.35
C VAL A 14 12.20 -10.04 4.35
N TYR A 15 12.68 -9.65 3.17
CA TYR A 15 13.03 -10.63 2.15
C TYR A 15 14.13 -11.58 2.65
N ARG A 16 15.15 -11.02 3.31
CA ARG A 16 16.24 -11.84 3.81
C ARG A 16 15.81 -12.81 4.90
N LEU A 17 14.89 -12.36 5.76
CA LEU A 17 14.48 -13.17 6.91
C LEU A 17 13.40 -14.19 6.56
N LEU A 18 12.64 -13.95 5.51
CA LEU A 18 11.55 -14.83 5.15
C LEU A 18 12.08 -16.08 4.46
N LYS A 19 11.51 -17.22 4.77
CA LYS A 19 11.88 -18.48 4.10
C LYS A 19 11.28 -18.50 2.69
N PRO A 20 11.91 -19.22 1.76
CA PRO A 20 11.36 -19.33 0.41
C PRO A 20 9.91 -19.80 0.43
N SER A 21 9.11 -19.28 -0.45
CA SER A 21 7.69 -19.57 -0.62
C SER A 21 6.81 -19.08 0.51
N CYS A 22 7.36 -18.47 1.53
CA CYS A 22 6.55 -17.87 2.59
C CYS A 22 6.00 -16.52 2.16
N LYS A 23 4.93 -16.11 2.81
CA LYS A 23 4.21 -14.89 2.45
C LYS A 23 4.34 -13.84 3.54
N ALA A 24 4.18 -12.59 3.15
CA ALA A 24 4.17 -11.47 4.07
C ALA A 24 3.04 -10.55 3.67
N ILE A 25 2.35 -9.98 4.65
CA ILE A 25 1.34 -8.96 4.42
C ILE A 25 1.95 -7.63 4.85
N CYS A 26 1.94 -6.67 3.94
CA CYS A 26 2.50 -5.36 4.19
C CYS A 26 1.39 -4.33 4.21
N LEU A 27 1.45 -3.44 5.18
CA LEU A 27 0.53 -2.32 5.26
C LEU A 27 1.20 -1.14 4.58
N VAL A 28 0.60 -0.66 3.50
CA VAL A 28 1.15 0.46 2.74
C VAL A 28 0.44 1.72 3.19
N LYS A 29 1.21 2.65 3.74
CA LYS A 29 0.70 3.91 4.27
C LYS A 29 1.21 5.05 3.40
N PRO A 30 0.38 5.60 2.52
CA PRO A 30 0.85 6.65 1.62
C PRO A 30 1.51 7.82 2.34
N GLN A 31 1.05 8.13 3.56
CA GLN A 31 1.61 9.23 4.32
C GLN A 31 3.08 9.00 4.71
N PHE A 32 3.53 7.74 4.69
CA PHE A 32 4.92 7.43 5.01
C PHE A 32 5.74 7.10 3.77
N GLU A 33 5.08 6.90 2.62
CA GLU A 33 5.77 6.52 1.39
C GLU A 33 5.89 7.68 0.41
N ALA A 34 4.95 8.61 0.44
CA ALA A 34 5.00 9.79 -0.42
C ALA A 34 6.01 10.77 0.13
N GLY A 35 6.61 11.59 -0.72
CA GLY A 35 7.50 12.63 -0.24
C GLY A 35 6.76 13.66 0.60
N ARG A 36 7.48 14.37 1.44
CA ARG A 36 6.89 15.36 2.33
C ARG A 36 6.03 16.37 1.61
N GLU A 37 6.45 16.74 0.41
CA GLU A 37 5.74 17.76 -0.34
C GLU A 37 4.35 17.28 -0.78
N LYS A 38 4.09 15.97 -0.73
CA LYS A 38 2.80 15.43 -1.14
C LYS A 38 1.89 15.10 0.03
N VAL A 39 2.36 15.35 1.24
CA VAL A 39 1.58 15.10 2.44
C VAL A 39 0.95 16.43 2.88
N GLY A 40 -0.36 16.44 3.03
CA GLY A 40 -1.06 17.65 3.41
C GLY A 40 -0.96 17.95 4.88
N LYS A 41 -1.72 18.95 5.30
CA LYS A 41 -1.79 19.31 6.70
C LYS A 41 -2.30 18.11 7.48
N LYS A 42 -1.88 17.99 8.71
CA LYS A 42 -2.28 16.89 9.60
C LYS A 42 -1.76 15.54 9.15
N GLY A 43 -0.81 15.52 8.22
CA GLY A 43 -0.19 14.27 7.80
C GLY A 43 -1.08 13.39 6.94
N VAL A 44 -1.96 13.99 6.14
CA VAL A 44 -2.90 13.23 5.32
C VAL A 44 -2.55 13.36 3.84
N VAL A 45 -2.50 12.23 3.15
CA VAL A 45 -2.34 12.20 1.70
C VAL A 45 -3.72 11.92 1.11
N ARG A 46 -4.30 12.89 0.43
CA ARG A 46 -5.67 12.78 -0.09
C ARG A 46 -5.76 12.52 -1.58
N ASP A 47 -4.73 12.85 -2.33
CA ASP A 47 -4.75 12.78 -3.78
C ASP A 47 -4.69 11.33 -4.26
N PRO A 48 -5.72 10.84 -4.97
CA PRO A 48 -5.69 9.46 -5.48
C PRO A 48 -4.50 9.19 -6.38
N ALA A 49 -4.04 10.18 -7.13
CA ALA A 49 -2.89 9.99 -8.00
C ALA A 49 -1.62 9.70 -7.21
N VAL A 50 -1.50 10.32 -6.03
CA VAL A 50 -0.37 10.05 -5.16
C VAL A 50 -0.46 8.65 -4.57
N HIS A 51 -1.67 8.21 -4.21
CA HIS A 51 -1.86 6.85 -3.72
C HIS A 51 -1.45 5.82 -4.77
N GLU A 52 -1.84 6.05 -6.02
CA GLU A 52 -1.48 5.14 -7.09
C GLU A 52 0.04 5.12 -7.31
N GLU A 53 0.66 6.29 -7.28
CA GLU A 53 2.11 6.40 -7.43
C GLU A 53 2.84 5.63 -6.32
N VAL A 54 2.37 5.76 -5.09
CA VAL A 54 2.95 5.06 -3.95
C VAL A 54 2.84 3.55 -4.13
N LEU A 55 1.67 3.06 -4.53
CA LEU A 55 1.48 1.63 -4.72
C LEU A 55 2.36 1.08 -5.82
N CYS A 56 2.48 1.82 -6.93
CA CYS A 56 3.34 1.38 -8.03
C CYS A 56 4.79 1.31 -7.58
N LYS A 57 5.23 2.29 -6.81
CA LYS A 57 6.61 2.32 -6.33
C LYS A 57 6.91 1.18 -5.37
N VAL A 58 5.99 0.90 -4.46
CA VAL A 58 6.17 -0.21 -3.53
C VAL A 58 6.19 -1.55 -4.27
N LEU A 59 5.33 -1.71 -5.27
CA LEU A 59 5.33 -2.92 -6.08
C LEU A 59 6.63 -3.09 -6.85
N GLU A 60 7.14 -2.01 -7.43
CA GLU A 60 8.43 -2.06 -8.11
C GLU A 60 9.54 -2.52 -7.18
N THR A 61 9.57 -1.96 -5.99
CA THR A 61 10.58 -2.32 -5.00
C THR A 61 10.48 -3.81 -4.65
N ALA A 62 9.26 -4.28 -4.42
CA ALA A 62 9.04 -5.67 -4.05
C ALA A 62 9.48 -6.61 -5.17
N LEU A 63 9.12 -6.28 -6.41
CA LEU A 63 9.51 -7.10 -7.56
C LEU A 63 11.02 -7.14 -7.73
N SER A 64 11.69 -6.02 -7.54
CA SER A 64 13.15 -5.96 -7.72
C SER A 64 13.88 -6.78 -6.68
N LEU A 65 13.26 -7.04 -5.54
CA LEU A 65 13.86 -7.85 -4.49
C LEU A 65 13.61 -9.35 -4.68
N GLY A 66 12.66 -9.72 -5.53
CA GLY A 66 12.33 -11.12 -5.73
C GLY A 66 11.00 -11.54 -5.15
N PHE A 67 10.23 -10.60 -4.60
CA PHE A 67 8.89 -10.91 -4.16
C PHE A 67 7.95 -11.05 -5.35
N SER A 68 6.94 -11.88 -5.17
CA SER A 68 5.86 -12.03 -6.13
C SER A 68 4.59 -11.45 -5.49
N PRO A 69 4.08 -10.31 -5.97
CA PRO A 69 2.85 -9.75 -5.41
C PRO A 69 1.66 -10.66 -5.71
N GLN A 70 0.93 -11.01 -4.69
CA GLN A 70 -0.17 -11.96 -4.79
C GLN A 70 -1.53 -11.34 -4.57
N GLY A 71 -1.61 -10.21 -3.90
CA GLY A 71 -2.88 -9.55 -3.65
C GLY A 71 -2.68 -8.13 -3.22
N LEU A 72 -3.65 -7.29 -3.55
CA LEU A 72 -3.64 -5.88 -3.17
C LEU A 72 -5.06 -5.44 -2.91
N THR A 73 -5.29 -4.86 -1.75
CA THR A 73 -6.60 -4.31 -1.42
C THR A 73 -6.41 -3.12 -0.50
N TYR A 74 -7.49 -2.48 -0.12
CA TYR A 74 -7.41 -1.38 0.82
C TYR A 74 -7.99 -1.81 2.16
N SER A 75 -7.49 -1.17 3.22
CA SER A 75 -8.03 -1.40 4.55
C SER A 75 -9.42 -0.79 4.62
N PRO A 76 -10.42 -1.52 5.16
CA PRO A 76 -11.77 -0.96 5.25
C PRO A 76 -11.89 0.15 6.29
N VAL A 77 -10.86 0.32 7.12
CA VAL A 77 -10.85 1.33 8.15
C VAL A 77 -9.72 2.30 7.86
N LYS A 78 -10.00 3.59 7.87
CA LYS A 78 -8.97 4.60 7.67
C LYS A 78 -7.99 4.60 8.83
N GLY A 79 -6.73 4.87 8.53
CA GLY A 79 -5.71 4.99 9.55
C GLY A 79 -5.73 6.36 10.21
N PRO A 80 -4.65 6.71 10.91
CA PRO A 80 -4.59 7.96 11.65
C PRO A 80 -4.88 9.16 10.75
N GLU A 81 -5.53 10.14 11.32
CA GLU A 81 -5.88 11.40 10.66
C GLU A 81 -6.73 11.22 9.40
N GLY A 82 -7.27 10.03 9.20
CA GLY A 82 -8.14 9.77 8.06
C GLY A 82 -7.44 9.31 6.81
N ASN A 83 -6.20 8.83 6.93
CA ASN A 83 -5.48 8.29 5.78
C ASN A 83 -6.06 6.96 5.32
N ILE A 84 -6.20 6.80 4.01
CA ILE A 84 -6.53 5.50 3.43
C ILE A 84 -5.24 4.69 3.36
N GLU A 85 -5.30 3.44 3.80
CA GLU A 85 -4.14 2.56 3.80
C GLU A 85 -4.44 1.30 3.01
N TYR A 86 -3.40 0.64 2.53
CA TYR A 86 -3.53 -0.50 1.62
C TYR A 86 -2.82 -1.72 2.18
N LEU A 87 -3.30 -2.90 1.77
CA LEU A 87 -2.73 -4.17 2.20
C LEU A 87 -2.16 -4.86 0.97
N LEU A 88 -0.91 -5.25 1.04
CA LEU A 88 -0.20 -5.89 -0.07
C LEU A 88 0.30 -7.24 0.39
N LEU A 89 -0.14 -8.31 -0.30
CA LEU A 89 0.31 -9.67 0.00
C LEU A 89 1.45 -10.00 -0.95
N LEU A 90 2.59 -10.36 -0.38
CA LEU A 90 3.80 -10.71 -1.11
C LEU A 90 4.21 -12.12 -0.79
N GLN A 91 4.80 -12.82 -1.76
CA GLN A 91 5.34 -14.15 -1.54
C GLN A 91 6.79 -14.15 -1.98
N LYS A 92 7.68 -14.69 -1.16
CA LYS A 92 9.09 -14.78 -1.51
C LYS A 92 9.30 -15.92 -2.49
N ASP A 93 9.90 -15.61 -3.64
CA ASP A 93 10.22 -16.59 -4.66
C ASP A 93 9.00 -17.41 -5.05
N GLY A 94 7.86 -16.77 -5.16
CA GLY A 94 6.58 -17.46 -5.37
C GLY A 94 6.15 -17.60 -6.80
N GLY A 95 7.02 -17.31 -7.75
CA GLY A 95 6.65 -17.43 -9.16
C GLY A 95 6.02 -16.15 -9.68
N PRO A 96 5.21 -16.25 -10.73
CA PRO A 96 4.68 -15.03 -11.36
C PRO A 96 3.76 -14.25 -10.44
N ALA A 97 3.77 -12.96 -10.61
CA ALA A 97 2.85 -12.10 -9.87
C ALA A 97 1.42 -12.40 -10.27
N ALA A 98 0.53 -12.34 -9.30
CA ALA A 98 -0.89 -12.57 -9.56
C ALA A 98 -1.64 -11.27 -9.82
N LEU A 99 -1.02 -10.12 -9.64
CA LEU A 99 -1.66 -8.83 -9.84
C LEU A 99 -1.51 -8.36 -11.27
N GLU A 100 -2.55 -7.72 -11.78
CA GLU A 100 -2.52 -7.13 -13.11
C GLU A 100 -1.96 -5.72 -13.03
N GLU A 101 -1.54 -5.20 -14.17
CA GLU A 101 -0.95 -3.87 -14.24
C GLU A 101 -1.89 -2.79 -13.73
N GLU A 102 -3.19 -2.95 -13.94
CA GLU A 102 -4.15 -1.94 -13.53
C GLU A 102 -4.54 -2.04 -12.06
N SER A 103 -4.05 -3.06 -11.34
CA SER A 103 -4.48 -3.28 -9.96
C SER A 103 -4.31 -2.05 -9.06
N PRO A 104 -3.17 -1.32 -9.11
CA PRO A 104 -3.06 -0.14 -8.26
C PRO A 104 -4.11 0.92 -8.55
N ALA A 105 -4.35 1.23 -9.81
CA ALA A 105 -5.34 2.24 -10.17
C ALA A 105 -6.74 1.82 -9.74
N GLN A 106 -7.07 0.56 -9.95
CA GLN A 106 -8.39 0.05 -9.61
C GLN A 106 -8.62 0.07 -8.11
N VAL A 107 -7.64 -0.39 -7.33
CA VAL A 107 -7.77 -0.43 -5.88
C VAL A 107 -7.88 0.99 -5.31
N VAL A 108 -7.12 1.93 -5.86
CA VAL A 108 -7.20 3.32 -5.42
C VAL A 108 -8.58 3.88 -5.70
N ARG A 109 -9.12 3.65 -6.90
CA ARG A 109 -10.47 4.13 -7.22
C ARG A 109 -11.50 3.55 -6.25
N GLU A 110 -11.41 2.26 -5.98
CA GLU A 110 -12.36 1.60 -5.10
C GLU A 110 -12.24 2.11 -3.66
N SER A 111 -11.01 2.35 -3.19
CA SER A 111 -10.82 2.83 -1.83
C SER A 111 -11.41 4.23 -1.65
N HIS A 112 -11.17 5.11 -2.60
CA HIS A 112 -11.71 6.47 -2.50
C HIS A 112 -13.23 6.49 -2.66
N ALA A 113 -13.77 5.64 -3.50
CA ALA A 113 -15.23 5.55 -3.64
C ALA A 113 -15.87 5.04 -2.35
N ALA A 114 -15.24 4.06 -1.72
CA ALA A 114 -15.82 3.46 -0.52
C ALA A 114 -15.63 4.30 0.72
N LEU A 115 -14.45 4.93 0.87
CA LEU A 115 -14.10 5.58 2.13
C LEU A 115 -14.28 7.08 2.13
N ASP A 116 -14.01 7.73 0.99
CA ASP A 116 -14.09 9.19 0.95
C ASP A 116 -15.50 9.69 0.70
N GLN A 117 -16.34 8.87 0.12
CA GLN A 117 -17.73 9.28 -0.04
C GLN A 117 -18.56 8.97 1.15
N GLY A 118 -17.96 8.38 2.10
CA GLY A 118 -18.69 7.92 3.25
C GLY A 118 -19.21 9.00 4.10
N LYS A 119 -18.82 10.20 3.88
CA LYS A 119 -19.39 11.25 4.68
C LYS A 119 -20.82 11.39 4.38
N THR A 120 -21.30 10.79 3.38
CA THR A 120 -22.65 10.73 3.21
C THR A 120 -23.10 9.82 4.19
N PRO A 121 -23.57 10.12 5.06
CA PRO A 121 -23.73 9.34 6.09
C PRO A 121 -24.46 8.18 5.88
N GLN A 122 -23.98 7.71 5.61
CA GLN A 122 -24.43 6.72 5.66
C GLN A 122 -25.06 6.29 6.48
N THR A 123 -25.36 6.80 6.44
CA THR A 123 -25.84 6.54 7.06
C THR A 123 -26.51 5.93 7.33
N LEU A 124 -26.61 5.76 7.13
CA LEU A 124 -26.99 5.23 7.33
C LEU A 124 -27.35 4.92 7.65
#